data_60d51721f24c106164a9f0938f9bc87a
#
_entry.id   60d51721f24c106164a9f0938f9bc87a
#
_cell.length_a   1.000
_cell.length_b   1.000
_cell.length_c   1.000
_cell.angle_alpha   90.00
_cell.angle_beta   90.00
_cell.angle_gamma   90.00
#
_symmetry.space_group_name_H-M   'P 1'
#
loop_
_entity.id
_entity.type
_entity.pdbx_description
1 polymer ?
#
loop_
_entity_poly.entity_id
_entity_poly.type
_entity_poly.pdbx_seq_one_letter_code
_entity_poly.pdbx_strand_id
1 'polypeptide(L)'
;MRRLFGWLILFLLTAVGLLWPLVIGSGSNASTTTDPVVITDFRVDYTVSADGRLDAVETITGNFPPGRHGIFRYWDVANQNDPRVRQKPDITSILMDGESVSYQMLWEDGERFRVAKIGDPDNTVSTGEHTYELRYSIPGVLDPGSIGENRQFADSVGSQNSTTAFYWNVVAPSWNNYIKHVDVHVTLPADVAGAQCSVGAGVGRTCSDLTVTGNTVEFSANQLEPRTPVTLRAGVDVATPPRLSLPWPFTWDRILGQSMTGVAWVGG
;
A
#
# COMPACT_ATOMS: atom_id res chain seq x y z
N MET A 1 12.58 38.49 -34.61
CA MET A 1 11.29 38.29 -33.92
C MET A 1 10.57 37.00 -34.35
N ARG A 2 10.29 36.72 -35.65
CA ARG A 2 9.56 35.51 -36.09
C ARG A 2 10.21 34.18 -35.68
N ARG A 3 11.54 34.05 -35.69
CA ARG A 3 12.26 32.83 -35.28
C ARG A 3 12.18 32.59 -33.76
N LEU A 4 12.31 33.61 -32.93
CA LEU A 4 12.16 33.56 -31.48
C LEU A 4 10.73 33.09 -31.10
N PHE A 5 9.72 33.62 -31.78
CA PHE A 5 8.33 33.26 -31.58
C PHE A 5 8.08 31.76 -31.94
N GLY A 6 8.69 31.26 -33.02
CA GLY A 6 8.62 29.86 -33.41
C GLY A 6 9.23 28.91 -32.36
N TRP A 7 10.39 29.27 -31.81
CA TRP A 7 11.03 28.49 -30.74
C TRP A 7 10.21 28.50 -29.44
N LEU A 8 9.58 29.61 -29.11
CA LEU A 8 8.72 29.74 -27.94
C LEU A 8 7.47 28.86 -28.05
N ILE A 9 6.84 28.81 -29.24
CA ILE A 9 5.70 27.92 -29.50
C ILE A 9 6.14 26.46 -29.41
N LEU A 10 7.27 26.09 -30.01
CA LEU A 10 7.78 24.73 -29.96
C LEU A 10 8.06 24.30 -28.51
N PHE A 11 8.70 25.15 -27.72
CA PHE A 11 8.95 24.91 -26.30
C PHE A 11 7.64 24.72 -25.52
N LEU A 12 6.64 25.56 -25.77
CA LEU A 12 5.35 25.51 -25.09
C LEU A 12 4.58 24.21 -25.45
N LEU A 13 4.60 23.81 -26.72
CA LEU A 13 3.99 22.56 -27.17
C LEU A 13 4.71 21.33 -26.58
N THR A 14 6.05 21.36 -26.51
CA THR A 14 6.83 20.30 -25.89
C THR A 14 6.55 20.20 -24.39
N ALA A 15 6.51 21.35 -23.69
CA ALA A 15 6.18 21.41 -22.27
C ALA A 15 4.76 20.91 -22.00
N VAL A 16 3.78 21.30 -22.79
CA VAL A 16 2.41 20.81 -22.70
C VAL A 16 2.37 19.30 -22.95
N GLY A 17 3.04 18.79 -23.98
CA GLY A 17 3.11 17.36 -24.29
C GLY A 17 3.74 16.54 -23.17
N LEU A 18 4.82 17.02 -22.54
CA LEU A 18 5.49 16.38 -21.40
C LEU A 18 4.65 16.41 -20.12
N LEU A 19 3.95 17.50 -19.87
CA LEU A 19 3.12 17.66 -18.66
C LEU A 19 1.70 17.10 -18.80
N TRP A 20 1.25 16.85 -20.03
CA TRP A 20 -0.09 16.32 -20.33
C TRP A 20 -0.45 15.04 -19.56
N PRO A 21 0.45 14.04 -19.39
CA PRO A 21 0.15 12.85 -18.61
C PRO A 21 -0.13 13.12 -17.13
N LEU A 22 0.40 14.21 -16.57
CA LEU A 22 0.11 14.60 -15.18
C LEU A 22 -1.32 15.14 -15.01
N VAL A 23 -1.87 15.76 -16.06
CA VAL A 23 -3.21 16.37 -16.02
C VAL A 23 -4.29 15.33 -16.30
N ILE A 24 -4.12 14.50 -17.32
CA ILE A 24 -5.13 13.49 -17.71
C ILE A 24 -5.20 12.33 -16.70
N GLY A 25 -4.12 12.04 -16.00
CA GLY A 25 -4.08 10.96 -15.03
C GLY A 25 -4.76 11.23 -13.70
N SER A 26 -5.29 12.43 -13.48
CA SER A 26 -5.99 12.80 -12.25
C SER A 26 -7.46 12.34 -12.21
N GLY A 27 -7.96 11.78 -13.29
CA GLY A 27 -9.30 11.18 -13.36
C GLY A 27 -9.26 9.72 -12.93
N SER A 28 -9.22 9.44 -11.64
CA SER A 28 -9.44 8.09 -11.14
C SER A 28 -10.93 7.75 -11.32
N ASN A 29 -11.22 6.89 -12.28
CA ASN A 29 -12.45 6.11 -12.26
C ASN A 29 -12.34 5.02 -11.19
N ALA A 30 -12.08 5.40 -9.94
CA ALA A 30 -12.27 4.49 -8.83
C ALA A 30 -13.73 4.09 -8.86
N SER A 31 -14.01 2.83 -9.15
CA SER A 31 -15.38 2.31 -9.14
C SER A 31 -16.01 2.69 -7.81
N THR A 32 -17.10 3.45 -7.86
CA THR A 32 -17.87 3.82 -6.67
C THR A 32 -18.66 2.62 -6.14
N THR A 33 -18.72 1.54 -6.90
CA THR A 33 -19.48 0.34 -6.58
C THR A 33 -18.72 -0.49 -5.57
N THR A 34 -19.32 -0.74 -4.41
CA THR A 34 -18.81 -1.65 -3.38
C THR A 34 -18.69 -3.07 -3.95
N ASP A 35 -17.60 -3.77 -3.67
CA ASP A 35 -17.46 -5.18 -4.03
C ASP A 35 -18.39 -6.01 -3.15
N PRO A 36 -19.25 -6.86 -3.72
CA PRO A 36 -20.23 -7.63 -2.95
C PRO A 36 -19.62 -8.82 -2.18
N VAL A 37 -18.34 -9.17 -2.39
CA VAL A 37 -17.65 -10.14 -1.55
C VAL A 37 -17.40 -9.52 -0.19
N VAL A 38 -17.93 -10.15 0.86
CA VAL A 38 -17.68 -9.73 2.24
C VAL A 38 -16.46 -10.49 2.77
N ILE A 39 -15.40 -9.76 3.11
CA ILE A 39 -14.25 -10.34 3.79
C ILE A 39 -14.66 -10.58 5.25
N THR A 40 -14.75 -11.85 5.65
CA THR A 40 -15.16 -12.24 7.00
C THR A 40 -14.01 -12.17 7.97
N ASP A 41 -12.80 -12.50 7.51
CA ASP A 41 -11.56 -12.44 8.29
C ASP A 41 -10.38 -12.04 7.40
N PHE A 42 -9.55 -11.14 7.90
CA PHE A 42 -8.29 -10.74 7.28
C PHE A 42 -7.17 -10.81 8.31
N ARG A 43 -6.35 -11.83 8.22
CA ARG A 43 -5.20 -12.02 9.08
C ARG A 43 -3.92 -11.60 8.36
N VAL A 44 -3.07 -10.89 9.10
CA VAL A 44 -1.82 -10.31 8.61
C VAL A 44 -0.67 -10.71 9.53
N ASP A 45 0.30 -11.42 9.00
CA ASP A 45 1.57 -11.74 9.66
C ASP A 45 2.71 -11.07 8.89
N TYR A 46 3.27 -10.00 9.44
CA TYR A 46 4.36 -9.22 8.86
C TYR A 46 5.66 -9.42 9.64
N THR A 47 6.74 -9.63 8.93
CA THR A 47 8.10 -9.63 9.48
C THR A 47 8.93 -8.58 8.76
N VAL A 48 9.44 -7.60 9.50
CA VAL A 48 10.31 -6.55 8.97
C VAL A 48 11.75 -6.83 9.40
N SER A 49 12.63 -6.96 8.44
CA SER A 49 14.06 -7.17 8.68
C SER A 49 14.83 -5.84 8.84
N ALA A 50 16.07 -5.92 9.36
CA ALA A 50 16.88 -4.73 9.66
C ALA A 50 17.30 -3.93 8.41
N ASP A 51 17.28 -4.54 7.24
CA ASP A 51 17.51 -3.87 5.96
C ASP A 51 16.26 -3.14 5.42
N GLY A 52 15.15 -3.20 6.16
CA GLY A 52 13.89 -2.56 5.80
C GLY A 52 13.03 -3.33 4.82
N ARG A 53 13.28 -4.62 4.64
CA ARG A 53 12.40 -5.49 3.86
C ARG A 53 11.27 -6.02 4.74
N LEU A 54 10.05 -5.91 4.24
CA LEU A 54 8.87 -6.58 4.76
C LEU A 54 8.68 -7.92 4.06
N ASP A 55 8.56 -9.00 4.81
CA ASP A 55 8.05 -10.30 4.38
C ASP A 55 6.65 -10.48 4.96
N ALA A 56 5.67 -10.76 4.11
CA ALA A 56 4.26 -10.78 4.45
C ALA A 56 3.60 -12.10 4.15
N VAL A 57 2.78 -12.57 5.08
CA VAL A 57 1.78 -13.61 4.87
C VAL A 57 0.43 -13.02 5.23
N GLU A 58 -0.48 -12.99 4.26
CA GLU A 58 -1.85 -12.54 4.45
C GLU A 58 -2.81 -13.67 4.19
N THR A 59 -3.77 -13.85 5.09
CA THR A 59 -4.88 -14.79 4.93
C THR A 59 -6.18 -14.00 4.86
N ILE A 60 -6.88 -14.10 3.74
CA ILE A 60 -8.13 -13.38 3.46
C ILE A 60 -9.25 -14.40 3.30
N THR A 61 -10.18 -14.44 4.24
CA THR A 61 -11.37 -15.27 4.13
C THR A 61 -12.56 -14.43 3.70
N GLY A 62 -13.17 -14.78 2.58
CA GLY A 62 -14.28 -14.04 1.98
C GLY A 62 -15.50 -14.89 1.73
N ASN A 63 -16.68 -14.33 1.98
CA ASN A 63 -17.95 -14.95 1.64
C ASN A 63 -18.43 -14.46 0.27
N PHE A 64 -18.49 -15.36 -0.69
CA PHE A 64 -18.75 -15.10 -2.11
C PHE A 64 -20.21 -15.26 -2.49
N PRO A 65 -20.87 -14.21 -3.02
CA PRO A 65 -22.14 -14.36 -3.71
C PRO A 65 -21.93 -14.99 -5.10
N PRO A 66 -23.01 -15.47 -5.75
CA PRO A 66 -22.92 -16.05 -7.09
C PRO A 66 -22.33 -15.09 -8.12
N GLY A 67 -21.59 -15.63 -9.11
CA GLY A 67 -21.09 -14.87 -10.28
C GLY A 67 -19.84 -14.05 -10.02
N ARG A 68 -19.10 -14.32 -8.95
CA ARG A 68 -17.79 -13.70 -8.68
C ARG A 68 -16.66 -14.55 -9.24
N HIS A 69 -15.63 -13.90 -9.78
CA HIS A 69 -14.45 -14.55 -10.35
C HIS A 69 -13.24 -14.53 -9.42
N GLY A 70 -13.33 -13.86 -8.27
CA GLY A 70 -12.24 -13.72 -7.30
C GLY A 70 -12.30 -12.42 -6.52
N ILE A 71 -11.15 -11.98 -6.00
CA ILE A 71 -11.00 -10.78 -5.18
C ILE A 71 -9.93 -9.84 -5.73
N PHE A 72 -9.89 -8.61 -5.20
CA PHE A 72 -8.82 -7.65 -5.43
C PHE A 72 -8.07 -7.39 -4.13
N ARG A 73 -6.73 -7.39 -4.18
CA ARG A 73 -5.87 -6.93 -3.08
C ARG A 73 -5.11 -5.69 -3.52
N TYR A 74 -5.21 -4.62 -2.73
CA TYR A 74 -4.65 -3.30 -3.02
C TYR A 74 -3.44 -3.00 -2.12
N TRP A 75 -2.35 -2.52 -2.71
CA TRP A 75 -1.19 -1.96 -2.00
C TRP A 75 -0.98 -0.51 -2.41
N ASP A 76 -0.87 0.40 -1.44
CA ASP A 76 -0.45 1.79 -1.67
C ASP A 76 1.07 1.80 -1.81
N VAL A 77 1.58 1.84 -3.04
CA VAL A 77 3.01 1.73 -3.34
C VAL A 77 3.76 3.06 -3.32
N ALA A 78 3.02 4.17 -3.26
CA ALA A 78 3.58 5.49 -3.06
C ALA A 78 3.73 5.73 -1.56
N ASN A 79 4.95 5.81 -1.06
CA ASN A 79 5.16 6.26 0.32
C ASN A 79 4.62 7.70 0.46
N GLN A 80 3.55 7.86 1.24
CA GLN A 80 2.92 9.18 1.43
C GLN A 80 3.80 10.16 2.20
N ASN A 81 4.77 9.66 2.94
CA ASN A 81 5.67 10.46 3.77
C ASN A 81 6.93 10.88 2.99
N ASP A 82 7.36 10.08 2.00
CA ASP A 82 8.43 10.44 1.05
C ASP A 82 7.99 10.04 -0.37
N PRO A 83 7.49 10.99 -1.17
CA PRO A 83 6.97 10.71 -2.51
C PRO A 83 8.04 10.23 -3.50
N ARG A 84 9.31 10.19 -3.12
CA ARG A 84 10.42 9.65 -3.92
C ARG A 84 10.67 8.16 -3.68
N VAL A 85 10.05 7.58 -2.66
CA VAL A 85 10.16 6.15 -2.33
C VAL A 85 9.02 5.37 -2.98
N ARG A 86 9.31 4.15 -3.44
CA ARG A 86 8.37 3.21 -4.06
C ARG A 86 8.39 1.90 -3.29
N GLN A 87 7.26 1.53 -2.71
CA GLN A 87 7.08 0.33 -1.87
C GLN A 87 6.25 -0.71 -2.61
N LYS A 88 6.84 -1.29 -3.64
CA LYS A 88 6.16 -2.18 -4.57
C LYS A 88 6.23 -3.63 -4.08
N PRO A 89 5.08 -4.36 -4.00
CA PRO A 89 5.08 -5.76 -3.64
C PRO A 89 5.71 -6.64 -4.72
N ASP A 90 6.49 -7.61 -4.27
CA ASP A 90 7.00 -8.72 -5.06
C ASP A 90 6.31 -10.00 -4.59
N ILE A 91 5.39 -10.52 -5.43
CA ILE A 91 4.50 -11.63 -5.06
C ILE A 91 5.24 -12.94 -5.22
N THR A 92 5.30 -13.71 -4.15
CA THR A 92 5.90 -15.06 -4.13
C THR A 92 4.87 -16.13 -4.48
N SER A 93 3.67 -16.06 -3.88
CA SER A 93 2.59 -17.00 -4.15
C SER A 93 1.23 -16.42 -3.79
N ILE A 94 0.19 -16.88 -4.50
CA ILE A 94 -1.20 -16.67 -4.14
C ILE A 94 -1.91 -18.02 -4.27
N LEU A 95 -2.54 -18.44 -3.17
CA LEU A 95 -3.33 -19.66 -3.11
C LEU A 95 -4.79 -19.31 -2.82
N MET A 96 -5.71 -20.12 -3.30
CA MET A 96 -7.13 -20.13 -2.91
C MET A 96 -7.48 -21.53 -2.44
N ASP A 97 -7.96 -21.67 -1.22
CA ASP A 97 -8.28 -22.96 -0.58
C ASP A 97 -7.11 -23.97 -0.63
N GLY A 98 -5.88 -23.46 -0.55
CA GLY A 98 -4.65 -24.25 -0.60
C GLY A 98 -4.12 -24.54 -2.00
N GLU A 99 -4.86 -24.23 -3.06
CA GLU A 99 -4.45 -24.45 -4.44
C GLU A 99 -3.99 -23.15 -5.12
N SER A 100 -3.02 -23.25 -6.02
CA SER A 100 -2.52 -22.09 -6.76
C SER A 100 -3.62 -21.47 -7.63
N VAL A 101 -3.82 -20.16 -7.52
CA VAL A 101 -4.82 -19.41 -8.28
C VAL A 101 -4.15 -18.41 -9.21
N SER A 102 -4.73 -18.22 -10.39
CA SER A 102 -4.27 -17.22 -11.35
C SER A 102 -4.51 -15.79 -10.82
N TYR A 103 -3.60 -14.89 -11.15
CA TYR A 103 -3.76 -13.48 -10.82
C TYR A 103 -3.10 -12.58 -11.88
N GLN A 104 -3.59 -11.35 -11.95
CA GLN A 104 -3.03 -10.30 -12.78
C GLN A 104 -2.70 -9.08 -11.92
N MET A 105 -1.49 -8.54 -12.08
CA MET A 105 -1.09 -7.32 -11.40
C MET A 105 -1.47 -6.09 -12.24
N LEU A 106 -2.30 -5.23 -11.67
CA LEU A 106 -2.80 -3.99 -12.28
C LEU A 106 -2.20 -2.76 -11.60
N TRP A 107 -2.31 -1.62 -12.28
CA TRP A 107 -2.07 -0.30 -11.71
C TRP A 107 -3.39 0.49 -11.67
N GLU A 108 -3.65 1.15 -10.55
CA GLU A 108 -4.82 2.01 -10.36
C GLU A 108 -4.43 3.37 -9.77
N ASP A 109 -5.34 4.33 -9.88
CA ASP A 109 -5.21 5.69 -9.35
C ASP A 109 -3.86 6.34 -9.69
N GLY A 110 -3.56 6.40 -10.99
CA GLY A 110 -2.33 7.02 -11.43
C GLY A 110 -1.06 6.30 -11.01
N GLU A 111 -1.10 4.98 -10.97
CA GLU A 111 -0.03 4.08 -10.51
C GLU A 111 0.29 4.19 -9.00
N ARG A 112 -0.59 4.82 -8.22
CA ARG A 112 -0.47 4.87 -6.77
C ARG A 112 -0.72 3.50 -6.13
N PHE A 113 -1.71 2.77 -6.65
CA PHE A 113 -2.04 1.45 -6.14
C PHE A 113 -1.54 0.36 -7.08
N ARG A 114 -0.80 -0.59 -6.52
CA ARG A 114 -0.56 -1.89 -7.15
C ARG A 114 -1.68 -2.81 -6.71
N VAL A 115 -2.34 -3.48 -7.66
CA VAL A 115 -3.53 -4.27 -7.38
C VAL A 115 -3.36 -5.67 -7.94
N ALA A 116 -3.51 -6.68 -7.10
CA ALA A 116 -3.66 -8.06 -7.56
C ALA A 116 -5.14 -8.32 -7.82
N LYS A 117 -5.52 -8.52 -9.09
CA LYS A 117 -6.79 -9.12 -9.48
C LYS A 117 -6.60 -10.62 -9.44
N ILE A 118 -7.16 -11.27 -8.43
CA ILE A 118 -6.93 -12.69 -8.12
C ILE A 118 -8.18 -13.48 -8.53
N GLY A 119 -7.99 -14.50 -9.35
CA GLY A 119 -9.05 -15.37 -9.86
C GLY A 119 -8.97 -15.58 -11.36
N ASP A 120 -9.81 -16.44 -11.87
CA ASP A 120 -9.90 -16.79 -13.29
C ASP A 120 -11.04 -15.99 -13.95
N PRO A 121 -10.79 -15.22 -15.02
CA PRO A 121 -11.83 -14.46 -15.70
C PRO A 121 -12.92 -15.33 -16.35
N ASP A 122 -12.59 -16.56 -16.70
CA ASP A 122 -13.49 -17.49 -17.42
C ASP A 122 -14.28 -18.41 -16.48
N ASN A 123 -13.86 -18.51 -15.19
CA ASN A 123 -14.49 -19.38 -14.21
C ASN A 123 -14.95 -18.57 -12.99
N THR A 124 -16.15 -18.86 -12.53
CA THR A 124 -16.67 -18.26 -11.29
C THR A 124 -16.24 -19.06 -10.07
N VAL A 125 -15.93 -18.36 -8.99
CA VAL A 125 -15.74 -18.95 -7.67
C VAL A 125 -17.10 -19.46 -7.18
N SER A 126 -17.13 -20.64 -6.55
CA SER A 126 -18.36 -21.17 -5.95
C SER A 126 -18.90 -20.24 -4.86
N THR A 127 -20.21 -20.30 -4.65
CA THR A 127 -20.85 -19.50 -3.59
C THR A 127 -20.45 -20.05 -2.21
N GLY A 128 -20.16 -19.16 -1.28
CA GLY A 128 -19.78 -19.52 0.07
C GLY A 128 -18.42 -18.95 0.49
N GLU A 129 -17.84 -19.55 1.51
CA GLU A 129 -16.58 -19.08 2.08
C GLU A 129 -15.38 -19.69 1.34
N HIS A 130 -14.42 -18.83 1.00
CA HIS A 130 -13.14 -19.19 0.40
C HIS A 130 -12.02 -18.43 1.07
N THR A 131 -10.85 -19.09 1.22
CA THR A 131 -9.68 -18.53 1.88
C THR A 131 -8.54 -18.35 0.88
N TYR A 132 -8.01 -17.15 0.83
CA TYR A 132 -6.82 -16.79 0.04
C TYR A 132 -5.63 -16.63 0.96
N GLU A 133 -4.49 -17.23 0.59
CA GLU A 133 -3.20 -16.99 1.21
C GLU A 133 -2.29 -16.27 0.22
N LEU A 134 -1.78 -15.10 0.61
CA LEU A 134 -0.86 -14.29 -0.18
C LEU A 134 0.49 -14.23 0.52
N ARG A 135 1.57 -14.55 -0.20
CA ARG A 135 2.95 -14.38 0.27
C ARG A 135 3.67 -13.41 -0.65
N TYR A 136 4.27 -12.38 -0.07
CA TYR A 136 4.97 -11.36 -0.82
C TYR A 136 6.03 -10.66 0.03
N SER A 137 6.92 -9.90 -0.62
CA SER A 137 7.84 -9.00 0.07
C SER A 137 7.77 -7.58 -0.48
N ILE A 138 8.12 -6.61 0.36
CA ILE A 138 8.19 -5.19 -0.02
C ILE A 138 9.48 -4.59 0.54
N PRO A 139 10.37 -4.03 -0.31
CA PRO A 139 11.57 -3.36 0.16
C PRO A 139 11.30 -1.94 0.68
N GLY A 140 12.15 -1.45 1.58
CA GLY A 140 12.21 -0.04 1.98
C GLY A 140 11.01 0.44 2.79
N VAL A 141 10.45 -0.41 3.67
CA VAL A 141 9.28 -0.07 4.49
C VAL A 141 9.64 0.67 5.79
N LEU A 142 10.92 0.78 6.13
CA LEU A 142 11.38 1.52 7.29
C LEU A 142 11.69 2.97 6.92
N ASP A 143 11.03 3.89 7.59
CA ASP A 143 11.18 5.34 7.46
C ASP A 143 12.03 5.92 8.60
N PRO A 144 12.64 7.12 8.45
CA PRO A 144 13.17 7.86 9.58
C PRO A 144 12.12 8.07 10.68
N GLY A 145 12.51 7.97 11.95
CA GLY A 145 11.59 8.04 13.08
C GLY A 145 10.78 9.33 13.18
N SER A 146 11.29 10.44 12.62
CA SER A 146 10.54 11.72 12.52
C SER A 146 9.30 11.65 11.61
N ILE A 147 9.21 10.61 10.78
CA ILE A 147 8.06 10.44 9.89
C ILE A 147 6.82 10.05 10.69
N GLY A 148 5.77 10.85 10.54
CA GLY A 148 4.49 10.65 11.26
C GLY A 148 4.53 10.97 12.76
N GLU A 149 5.66 11.44 13.30
CA GLU A 149 5.81 11.78 14.73
C GLU A 149 4.76 12.79 15.22
N ASN A 150 4.48 13.80 14.42
CA ASN A 150 3.49 14.84 14.74
C ASN A 150 2.07 14.51 14.28
N ARG A 151 1.84 13.30 13.74
CA ARG A 151 0.51 12.89 13.31
C ARG A 151 -0.29 12.38 14.50
N GLN A 152 -1.54 12.82 14.59
CA GLN A 152 -2.46 12.31 15.60
C GLN A 152 -3.01 10.96 15.15
N PHE A 153 -2.92 9.99 16.04
CA PHE A 153 -3.54 8.67 15.92
C PHE A 153 -4.63 8.51 16.96
N ALA A 154 -5.59 7.65 16.69
CA ALA A 154 -6.70 7.38 17.59
C ALA A 154 -6.26 6.58 18.81
N ASP A 155 -5.22 5.74 18.66
CA ASP A 155 -4.68 4.90 19.71
C ASP A 155 -3.15 4.92 19.72
N SER A 156 -2.54 4.82 20.91
CA SER A 156 -1.09 4.80 21.06
C SER A 156 -0.65 4.12 22.35
N VAL A 157 0.47 3.38 22.26
CA VAL A 157 1.13 2.69 23.37
C VAL A 157 2.64 2.97 23.31
N GLY A 158 3.27 3.21 24.45
CA GLY A 158 4.71 3.44 24.57
C GLY A 158 5.17 4.82 24.09
N SER A 159 6.48 4.94 23.82
CA SER A 159 7.10 6.17 23.35
C SER A 159 6.94 6.36 21.84
N GLN A 160 6.60 7.57 21.44
CA GLN A 160 6.48 7.91 20.02
C GLN A 160 7.81 8.35 19.39
N ASN A 161 8.81 8.61 20.21
CA ASN A 161 10.17 8.96 19.78
C ASN A 161 10.93 7.68 19.45
N SER A 162 11.48 7.60 18.28
CA SER A 162 12.29 6.47 17.80
C SER A 162 13.24 6.91 16.68
N THR A 163 14.32 6.18 16.49
CA THR A 163 15.28 6.45 15.42
C THR A 163 14.68 6.11 14.04
N THR A 164 13.88 5.05 14.00
CA THR A 164 13.26 4.50 12.77
C THR A 164 11.80 4.17 13.05
N ALA A 165 10.95 4.27 12.05
CA ALA A 165 9.53 3.93 12.15
C ALA A 165 9.10 3.01 10.99
N PHE A 166 8.32 2.00 11.32
CA PHE A 166 7.47 1.27 10.39
C PHE A 166 6.13 1.99 10.32
N TYR A 167 5.81 2.61 9.17
CA TYR A 167 4.59 3.39 9.00
C TYR A 167 3.83 2.87 7.79
N TRP A 168 2.75 2.10 8.03
CA TRP A 168 2.12 1.27 7.02
C TRP A 168 0.59 1.30 7.05
N ASN A 169 -0.02 1.34 5.85
CA ASN A 169 -1.44 1.06 5.69
C ASN A 169 -1.65 -0.46 5.51
N VAL A 170 -2.00 -1.15 6.58
CA VAL A 170 -2.30 -2.59 6.55
C VAL A 170 -3.50 -2.86 5.65
N VAL A 171 -4.56 -2.06 5.83
CA VAL A 171 -5.69 -2.01 4.91
C VAL A 171 -5.58 -0.73 4.08
N ALA A 172 -5.47 -0.88 2.76
CA ALA A 172 -5.33 0.25 1.85
C ALA A 172 -6.64 1.05 1.73
N PRO A 173 -6.57 2.40 1.60
CA PRO A 173 -7.76 3.25 1.48
C PRO A 173 -8.59 3.03 0.22
N SER A 174 -8.07 2.28 -0.75
CA SER A 174 -8.78 1.90 -1.99
C SER A 174 -9.47 0.54 -1.91
N TRP A 175 -9.29 -0.22 -0.84
CA TRP A 175 -9.89 -1.54 -0.74
C TRP A 175 -11.41 -1.44 -0.58
N ASN A 176 -12.13 -1.96 -1.57
CA ASN A 176 -13.54 -1.66 -1.77
C ASN A 176 -14.50 -2.72 -1.21
N ASN A 177 -13.99 -3.66 -0.40
CA ASN A 177 -14.77 -4.67 0.29
C ASN A 177 -15.16 -4.20 1.70
N TYR A 178 -16.31 -4.66 2.19
CA TYR A 178 -16.59 -4.67 3.62
C TYR A 178 -15.73 -5.75 4.29
N ILE A 179 -15.03 -5.41 5.38
CA ILE A 179 -14.17 -6.33 6.14
C ILE A 179 -14.71 -6.42 7.57
N LYS A 180 -15.15 -7.62 7.99
CA LYS A 180 -15.74 -7.82 9.31
C LYS A 180 -14.68 -7.76 10.40
N HIS A 181 -13.56 -8.43 10.18
CA HIS A 181 -12.50 -8.57 11.17
C HIS A 181 -11.12 -8.51 10.51
N VAL A 182 -10.18 -7.86 11.18
CA VAL A 182 -8.75 -7.79 10.82
C VAL A 182 -7.94 -8.09 12.05
N ASP A 183 -7.05 -9.08 11.97
CA ASP A 183 -5.99 -9.36 12.95
C ASP A 183 -4.64 -9.04 12.36
N VAL A 184 -3.83 -8.29 13.10
CA VAL A 184 -2.51 -7.84 12.66
C VAL A 184 -1.44 -8.22 13.67
N HIS A 185 -0.45 -8.92 13.20
CA HIS A 185 0.76 -9.29 13.92
C HIS A 185 1.98 -8.79 13.13
N VAL A 186 2.80 -7.95 13.75
CA VAL A 186 4.00 -7.36 13.11
C VAL A 186 5.22 -7.59 13.98
N THR A 187 6.19 -8.32 13.45
CA THR A 187 7.52 -8.48 14.05
C THR A 187 8.49 -7.49 13.44
N LEU A 188 9.14 -6.67 14.25
CA LEU A 188 10.10 -5.64 13.87
C LEU A 188 11.54 -6.09 14.17
N PRO A 189 12.57 -5.45 13.58
CA PRO A 189 13.96 -5.90 13.70
C PRO A 189 14.57 -5.68 15.11
N ALA A 190 13.90 -4.95 15.99
CA ALA A 190 14.31 -4.70 17.38
C ALA A 190 13.08 -4.40 18.23
N ASP A 191 13.31 -4.29 19.56
CA ASP A 191 12.24 -3.95 20.50
C ASP A 191 11.54 -2.65 20.11
N VAL A 192 10.22 -2.66 20.20
CA VAL A 192 9.35 -1.56 19.81
C VAL A 192 9.30 -0.53 20.94
N ALA A 193 9.72 0.68 20.68
CA ALA A 193 9.64 1.80 21.64
C ALA A 193 8.19 2.21 21.90
N GLY A 194 7.36 2.17 20.87
CA GLY A 194 5.93 2.43 20.93
C GLY A 194 5.24 2.23 19.58
N ALA A 195 3.92 2.08 19.66
CA ALA A 195 3.06 1.87 18.51
C ALA A 195 1.85 2.81 18.54
N GLN A 196 1.38 3.19 17.36
CA GLN A 196 0.21 4.03 17.14
C GLN A 196 -0.65 3.39 16.06
N CYS A 197 -1.97 3.37 16.26
CA CYS A 197 -2.91 2.78 15.33
C CYS A 197 -4.13 3.67 15.10
N SER A 198 -4.64 3.65 13.88
CA SER A 198 -5.90 4.31 13.51
C SER A 198 -6.69 3.51 12.49
N VAL A 199 -8.00 3.48 12.65
CA VAL A 199 -8.96 2.91 11.70
C VAL A 199 -9.79 4.05 11.09
N GLY A 200 -9.66 4.25 9.78
CA GLY A 200 -10.33 5.32 9.05
C GLY A 200 -9.40 6.47 8.65
N ALA A 201 -9.95 7.46 7.95
CA ALA A 201 -9.22 8.63 7.49
C ALA A 201 -9.01 9.65 8.64
N GLY A 202 -7.95 10.44 8.56
CA GLY A 202 -7.59 11.42 9.60
C GLY A 202 -7.14 10.74 10.89
N VAL A 203 -7.68 11.17 12.03
CA VAL A 203 -7.44 10.51 13.32
C VAL A 203 -8.16 9.17 13.37
N GLY A 204 -9.36 9.11 12.79
CA GLY A 204 -10.15 7.89 12.74
C GLY A 204 -10.67 7.44 14.11
N ARG A 205 -10.84 6.13 14.27
CA ARG A 205 -11.21 5.46 15.53
C ARG A 205 -10.07 4.56 16.01
N THR A 206 -10.12 4.17 17.28
CA THR A 206 -9.14 3.29 17.92
C THR A 206 -9.12 1.90 17.24
N CYS A 207 -7.96 1.27 17.26
CA CYS A 207 -7.83 -0.16 17.06
C CYS A 207 -8.25 -0.89 18.33
N SER A 208 -8.55 -2.18 18.24
CA SER A 208 -8.81 -3.02 19.40
C SER A 208 -7.50 -3.72 19.81
N ASP A 209 -7.28 -3.83 21.10
CA ASP A 209 -6.22 -4.66 21.70
C ASP A 209 -4.80 -4.32 21.21
N LEU A 210 -4.52 -3.01 20.97
CA LEU A 210 -3.18 -2.59 20.57
C LEU A 210 -2.17 -2.89 21.69
N THR A 211 -1.28 -3.83 21.44
CA THR A 211 -0.25 -4.28 22.38
C THR A 211 1.13 -4.27 21.76
N VAL A 212 2.14 -4.05 22.59
CA VAL A 212 3.56 -4.13 22.25
C VAL A 212 4.24 -5.08 23.20
N THR A 213 4.88 -6.12 22.68
CA THR A 213 5.62 -7.11 23.46
C THR A 213 6.99 -7.36 22.82
N GLY A 214 8.05 -6.79 23.42
CA GLY A 214 9.40 -6.85 22.84
C GLY A 214 9.43 -6.22 21.44
N ASN A 215 9.74 -7.00 20.43
CA ASN A 215 9.81 -6.57 19.06
C ASN A 215 8.51 -6.79 18.26
N THR A 216 7.41 -7.10 18.92
CA THR A 216 6.13 -7.45 18.28
C THR A 216 5.06 -6.42 18.60
N VAL A 217 4.25 -6.08 17.59
CA VAL A 217 3.03 -5.28 17.71
C VAL A 217 1.86 -6.12 17.26
N GLU A 218 0.81 -6.16 18.08
CA GLU A 218 -0.44 -6.86 17.77
C GLU A 218 -1.62 -5.92 17.98
N PHE A 219 -2.62 -6.02 17.11
CA PHE A 219 -3.90 -5.34 17.27
C PHE A 219 -4.95 -5.94 16.34
N SER A 220 -6.21 -5.60 16.60
CA SER A 220 -7.31 -5.95 15.72
C SER A 220 -8.12 -4.72 15.31
N ALA A 221 -8.91 -4.87 14.24
CA ALA A 221 -9.89 -3.89 13.80
C ALA A 221 -11.16 -4.60 13.29
N ASN A 222 -12.32 -4.02 13.56
CA ASN A 222 -13.58 -4.65 13.26
C ASN A 222 -14.49 -3.73 12.45
N GLN A 223 -15.36 -4.32 11.62
CA GLN A 223 -16.41 -3.65 10.88
C GLN A 223 -15.88 -2.45 10.07
N LEU A 224 -15.01 -2.77 9.12
CA LEU A 224 -14.47 -1.77 8.20
C LEU A 224 -15.39 -1.65 7.00
N GLU A 225 -15.99 -0.47 6.87
CA GLU A 225 -16.71 -0.11 5.65
C GLU A 225 -15.74 -0.06 4.47
N PRO A 226 -16.20 -0.24 3.24
CA PRO A 226 -15.37 -0.09 2.06
C PRO A 226 -14.54 1.19 2.10
N ARG A 227 -13.25 1.09 1.72
CA ARG A 227 -12.28 2.20 1.71
C ARG A 227 -11.92 2.76 3.08
N THR A 228 -12.09 1.98 4.13
CA THR A 228 -11.63 2.35 5.47
C THR A 228 -10.21 1.85 5.69
N PRO A 229 -9.18 2.71 5.69
CA PRO A 229 -7.80 2.29 5.93
C PRO A 229 -7.60 1.87 7.38
N VAL A 230 -6.63 0.96 7.58
CA VAL A 230 -6.06 0.66 8.90
C VAL A 230 -4.58 0.98 8.83
N THR A 231 -4.15 1.93 9.64
CA THR A 231 -2.79 2.48 9.62
C THR A 231 -2.08 2.17 10.94
N LEU A 232 -0.90 1.57 10.84
CA LEU A 232 0.02 1.34 11.95
C LEU A 232 1.25 2.25 11.78
N ARG A 233 1.71 2.85 12.90
CA ARG A 233 3.06 3.39 13.03
C ARG A 233 3.70 2.76 14.26
N ALA A 234 4.85 2.10 14.08
CA ALA A 234 5.61 1.48 15.17
C ALA A 234 7.06 1.96 15.12
N GLY A 235 7.57 2.44 16.24
CA GLY A 235 8.91 2.99 16.38
C GLY A 235 9.91 1.98 16.92
N VAL A 236 11.12 1.93 16.33
CA VAL A 236 12.24 1.09 16.78
C VAL A 236 13.54 1.88 16.79
N ASP A 237 14.45 1.55 17.71
CA ASP A 237 15.74 2.23 17.84
C ASP A 237 16.85 1.46 17.13
N VAL A 238 16.68 1.34 15.83
CA VAL A 238 17.73 0.86 14.89
C VAL A 238 18.06 1.97 13.90
N ALA A 239 19.25 1.92 13.32
CA ALA A 239 19.60 2.84 12.22
C ALA A 239 18.63 2.65 11.04
N THR A 240 18.08 3.74 10.52
CA THR A 240 17.22 3.68 9.32
C THR A 240 18.04 3.14 8.15
N PRO A 241 17.64 2.01 7.56
CA PRO A 241 18.40 1.42 6.46
C PRO A 241 18.33 2.28 5.20
N PRO A 242 19.33 2.21 4.32
CA PRO A 242 19.26 2.86 3.02
C PRO A 242 18.14 2.24 2.20
N ARG A 243 17.35 3.07 1.55
CA ARG A 243 16.26 2.64 0.68
C ARG A 243 16.37 3.27 -0.70
N LEU A 244 15.80 2.63 -1.72
CA LEU A 244 15.77 3.17 -3.05
C LEU A 244 14.84 4.39 -3.08
N SER A 245 15.43 5.56 -3.32
CA SER A 245 14.69 6.81 -3.49
C SER A 245 15.03 7.40 -4.85
N LEU A 246 14.01 7.64 -5.67
CA LEU A 246 14.17 8.31 -6.96
C LEU A 246 14.29 9.82 -6.75
N PRO A 247 15.03 10.55 -7.60
CA PRO A 247 15.21 12.00 -7.45
C PRO A 247 13.94 12.82 -7.76
N TRP A 248 12.86 12.19 -8.20
CA TRP A 248 11.56 12.81 -8.49
C TRP A 248 10.42 12.18 -7.71
N PRO A 249 9.36 12.97 -7.46
CA PRO A 249 8.14 12.49 -6.81
C PRO A 249 7.43 11.40 -7.62
N PHE A 250 6.69 10.54 -6.96
CA PHE A 250 5.88 9.48 -7.54
C PHE A 250 4.98 9.94 -8.71
N THR A 251 4.38 11.13 -8.60
CA THR A 251 3.51 11.69 -9.63
C THR A 251 4.19 11.91 -10.99
N TRP A 252 5.53 11.91 -11.02
CA TRP A 252 6.33 12.09 -12.23
C TRP A 252 6.73 10.77 -12.90
N ASP A 253 6.42 9.62 -12.29
CA ASP A 253 6.76 8.31 -12.86
C ASP A 253 6.16 8.08 -14.25
N ARG A 254 5.03 8.72 -14.54
CA ARG A 254 4.38 8.67 -15.86
C ARG A 254 5.20 9.34 -16.96
N ILE A 255 6.07 10.28 -16.62
CA ILE A 255 6.93 11.01 -17.56
C ILE A 255 8.34 10.42 -17.56
N LEU A 256 8.89 10.20 -16.36
CA LEU A 256 10.29 9.83 -16.17
C LEU A 256 10.50 8.32 -15.99
N GLY A 257 9.42 7.56 -15.82
CA GLY A 257 9.47 6.13 -15.48
C GLY A 257 9.88 5.90 -14.02
N GLN A 258 10.18 4.65 -13.70
CA GLN A 258 10.55 4.22 -12.33
C GLN A 258 12.06 3.91 -12.20
N SER A 259 12.88 4.37 -13.13
CA SER A 259 14.31 4.17 -13.13
C SER A 259 15.07 5.34 -13.74
N MET A 260 16.33 5.52 -13.33
CA MET A 260 17.22 6.53 -13.92
C MET A 260 17.40 6.37 -15.44
N THR A 261 17.25 5.16 -15.96
CA THR A 261 17.31 4.90 -17.40
C THR A 261 16.17 5.62 -18.15
N GLY A 262 14.97 5.69 -17.55
CA GLY A 262 13.85 6.45 -18.13
C GLY A 262 14.14 7.94 -18.28
N VAL A 263 14.81 8.54 -17.28
CA VAL A 263 15.24 9.95 -17.35
C VAL A 263 16.26 10.19 -18.46
N ALA A 264 17.20 9.27 -18.63
CA ALA A 264 18.20 9.38 -19.70
C ALA A 264 17.56 9.37 -21.10
N TRP A 265 16.46 8.62 -21.29
CA TRP A 265 15.72 8.60 -22.54
C TRP A 265 14.88 9.87 -22.78
N VAL A 266 14.39 10.51 -21.72
CA VAL A 266 13.57 11.73 -21.83
C VAL A 266 14.47 12.97 -21.95
N GLY A 267 15.68 12.94 -21.36
CA GLY A 267 16.62 14.08 -21.32
C GLY A 267 17.70 14.08 -22.40
N GLY A 268 17.91 13.01 -23.14
CA GLY A 268 18.88 12.88 -24.24
C GLY A 268 18.21 12.98 -25.60
#